data_a6176f7211adb87c9a84472a07c70d11
#
_entry.id   a6176f7211adb87c9a84472a07c70d11
#
_cell.length_a   1.000
_cell.length_b   1.000
_cell.length_c   1.000
_cell.angle_alpha   90.00
_cell.angle_beta   90.00
_cell.angle_gamma   90.00
#
_symmetry.space_group_name_H-M   'P 1'
#
loop_
_entity.id
_entity.type
_entity.pdbx_description
1 polymer ?
#
loop_
_entity_poly.entity_id
_entity_poly.type
_entity_poly.pdbx_seq_one_letter_code
_entity_poly.pdbx_strand_id
1 'polypeptide(L)'
;MQTIKKNLPGIAVCLSIAIPSWLLGKLVPVIGGPVFSILLGMIIALLWTPGTVCKPGIGFTSKKILQAAVVLLGFGLNLNVVLQTGKQSMPIIICTITTSLLVAFVMHKLLHIDGDISTLIGVGSSICGGSAIAATAPVIHADDEKVAQAISVIFFFNVLAALLFPLLGQAVGFDTTSGEAFGIFAGTAVNDTSSVTAAASTWDSMWGLGSQTLDKAVTVKLTRTLAIIPITLVLSLMQAKKAGSAKGGFRLKNAFPMFILWFVCASVVTTLCTSFVAPAAVFKPLKELSKFFIVMAMAAIGLNSNLIKLVKSGGKPLLLGLCCWLGITAVSLLMQHVMGLW
;
A
#
# COMPACT_ATOMS: atom_id res chain seq x y z
N MET A 1 -10.73 24.77 -11.70
CA MET A 1 -10.84 25.59 -10.46
C MET A 1 -11.89 25.05 -9.48
N GLN A 2 -13.09 24.62 -9.87
CA GLN A 2 -14.12 24.09 -8.95
C GLN A 2 -13.68 22.87 -8.14
N THR A 3 -12.93 21.93 -8.74
CA THR A 3 -12.44 20.72 -8.07
C THR A 3 -11.45 21.03 -6.94
N ILE A 4 -10.59 22.03 -7.11
CA ILE A 4 -9.61 22.44 -6.08
C ILE A 4 -10.34 23.08 -4.91
N LYS A 5 -11.30 24.00 -5.14
CA LYS A 5 -12.08 24.65 -4.08
C LYS A 5 -12.87 23.65 -3.24
N LYS A 6 -13.42 22.59 -3.86
CA LYS A 6 -14.15 21.52 -3.17
C LYS A 6 -13.27 20.68 -2.24
N ASN A 7 -12.00 20.46 -2.60
CA ASN A 7 -11.09 19.62 -1.84
C ASN A 7 -10.30 20.41 -0.78
N LEU A 8 -10.22 21.73 -0.90
CA LEU A 8 -9.38 22.59 -0.05
C LEU A 8 -9.61 22.40 1.46
N PRO A 9 -10.87 22.33 1.97
CA PRO A 9 -11.09 22.18 3.40
C PRO A 9 -10.52 20.87 3.97
N GLY A 10 -10.72 19.75 3.27
CA GLY A 10 -10.18 18.46 3.70
C GLY A 10 -8.66 18.38 3.57
N ILE A 11 -8.07 19.00 2.55
CA ILE A 11 -6.62 19.12 2.39
C ILE A 11 -6.04 19.94 3.55
N ALA A 12 -6.67 21.04 3.93
CA ALA A 12 -6.23 21.89 5.05
C ALA A 12 -6.25 21.13 6.39
N VAL A 13 -7.28 20.31 6.65
CA VAL A 13 -7.33 19.43 7.83
C VAL A 13 -6.18 18.42 7.81
N CYS A 14 -5.91 17.77 6.68
CA CYS A 14 -4.79 16.84 6.59
C CYS A 14 -3.44 17.54 6.79
N LEU A 15 -3.28 18.76 6.28
CA LEU A 15 -2.08 19.56 6.44
C LEU A 15 -1.87 19.97 7.92
N SER A 16 -2.93 20.35 8.62
CA SER A 16 -2.86 20.73 10.04
C SER A 16 -2.45 19.58 10.96
N ILE A 17 -2.71 18.33 10.56
CA ILE A 17 -2.23 17.13 11.24
C ILE A 17 -0.80 16.78 10.78
N ALA A 18 -0.51 16.93 9.50
CA ALA A 18 0.77 16.54 8.93
C ALA A 18 1.95 17.39 9.42
N ILE A 19 1.75 18.69 9.58
CA ILE A 19 2.82 19.60 10.05
C ILE A 19 3.33 19.20 11.44
N PRO A 20 2.49 19.12 12.50
CA PRO A 20 2.97 18.68 13.80
C PRO A 20 3.51 17.25 13.78
N SER A 21 2.90 16.34 13.00
CA SER A 21 3.40 14.96 12.85
C SER A 21 4.79 14.90 12.22
N TRP A 22 5.05 15.73 11.23
CA TRP A 22 6.38 15.87 10.60
C TRP A 22 7.43 16.37 11.59
N LEU A 23 7.09 17.37 12.41
CA LEU A 23 7.96 17.89 13.44
C LEU A 23 8.23 16.87 14.54
N LEU A 24 7.16 16.21 15.05
CA LEU A 24 7.28 15.13 16.04
C LEU A 24 8.11 13.98 15.53
N GLY A 25 7.96 13.60 14.25
CA GLY A 25 8.74 12.53 13.63
C GLY A 25 10.25 12.86 13.55
N LYS A 26 10.61 14.15 13.48
CA LYS A 26 12.03 14.58 13.59
C LYS A 26 12.55 14.55 15.02
N LEU A 27 11.68 14.80 16.00
CA LEU A 27 12.04 14.77 17.44
C LEU A 27 12.11 13.33 17.97
N VAL A 28 11.24 12.43 17.46
CA VAL A 28 11.18 11.03 17.88
C VAL A 28 11.29 10.13 16.64
N PRO A 29 12.51 9.94 16.10
CA PRO A 29 12.73 9.18 14.87
C PRO A 29 12.25 7.72 14.95
N VAL A 30 12.28 7.12 16.15
CA VAL A 30 11.84 5.74 16.41
C VAL A 30 10.37 5.51 16.00
N ILE A 31 9.52 6.52 16.11
CA ILE A 31 8.11 6.43 15.70
C ILE A 31 7.93 6.91 14.26
N GLY A 32 8.65 7.97 13.88
CA GLY A 32 8.59 8.57 12.55
C GLY A 32 7.32 9.40 12.27
N GLY A 33 7.45 10.35 11.35
CA GLY A 33 6.36 11.25 10.97
C GLY A 33 5.10 10.57 10.44
N PRO A 34 5.21 9.56 9.56
CA PRO A 34 4.05 8.84 9.03
C PRO A 34 3.21 8.16 10.10
N VAL A 35 3.84 7.54 11.10
CA VAL A 35 3.14 6.87 12.21
C VAL A 35 2.46 7.90 13.12
N PHE A 36 3.13 8.99 13.49
CA PHE A 36 2.46 10.07 14.22
C PHE A 36 1.25 10.58 13.49
N SER A 37 1.35 10.76 12.18
CA SER A 37 0.28 11.30 11.37
C SER A 37 -0.95 10.37 11.30
N ILE A 38 -0.73 9.07 11.14
CA ILE A 38 -1.83 8.10 11.11
C ILE A 38 -2.50 7.98 12.48
N LEU A 39 -1.71 7.93 13.57
CA LEU A 39 -2.24 7.84 14.94
C LEU A 39 -3.03 9.09 15.33
N LEU A 40 -2.51 10.30 15.08
CA LEU A 40 -3.22 11.54 15.33
C LEU A 40 -4.50 11.63 14.50
N GLY A 41 -4.44 11.22 13.21
CA GLY A 41 -5.63 11.13 12.35
C GLY A 41 -6.69 10.19 12.92
N MET A 42 -6.30 9.02 13.42
CA MET A 42 -7.20 8.04 14.04
C MET A 42 -7.81 8.57 15.34
N ILE A 43 -7.02 9.21 16.21
CA ILE A 43 -7.52 9.81 17.46
C ILE A 43 -8.53 10.92 17.15
N ILE A 44 -8.21 11.79 16.19
CA ILE A 44 -9.13 12.83 15.76
C ILE A 44 -10.42 12.22 15.18
N ALA A 45 -10.34 11.14 14.40
CA ALA A 45 -11.51 10.46 13.84
C ALA A 45 -12.44 9.83 14.89
N LEU A 46 -11.93 9.50 16.09
CA LEU A 46 -12.73 9.04 17.21
C LEU A 46 -13.52 10.20 17.86
N LEU A 47 -12.93 11.40 17.90
CA LEU A 47 -13.48 12.57 18.56
C LEU A 47 -14.32 13.45 17.61
N TRP A 48 -13.97 13.46 16.35
CA TRP A 48 -14.56 14.31 15.32
C TRP A 48 -14.80 13.53 14.03
N THR A 49 -16.06 13.47 13.61
CA THR A 49 -16.44 12.88 12.34
C THR A 49 -16.37 13.96 11.24
N PRO A 50 -15.49 13.79 10.22
CA PRO A 50 -15.38 14.76 9.13
C PRO A 50 -16.72 15.02 8.46
N GLY A 51 -17.15 16.29 8.43
CA GLY A 51 -18.37 16.71 7.75
C GLY A 51 -18.30 16.53 6.23
N THR A 52 -19.42 16.66 5.55
CA THR A 52 -19.55 16.51 4.09
C THR A 52 -18.61 17.43 3.30
N VAL A 53 -18.25 18.57 3.87
CA VAL A 53 -17.35 19.56 3.28
C VAL A 53 -15.90 19.08 3.26
N CYS A 54 -15.45 18.38 4.31
CA CYS A 54 -14.04 17.92 4.41
C CYS A 54 -13.78 16.56 3.74
N LYS A 55 -14.79 15.68 3.68
CA LYS A 55 -14.67 14.33 3.11
C LYS A 55 -14.03 14.27 1.71
N PRO A 56 -14.44 15.12 0.73
CA PRO A 56 -13.82 15.07 -0.60
C PRO A 56 -12.33 15.35 -0.58
N GLY A 57 -11.88 16.34 0.22
CA GLY A 57 -10.47 16.70 0.34
C GLY A 57 -9.64 15.65 1.06
N ILE A 58 -10.18 15.02 2.12
CA ILE A 58 -9.53 13.89 2.81
C ILE A 58 -9.36 12.71 1.85
N GLY A 59 -10.41 12.35 1.09
CA GLY A 59 -10.35 11.31 0.07
C GLY A 59 -9.39 11.63 -1.08
N PHE A 60 -9.28 12.90 -1.46
CA PHE A 60 -8.30 13.37 -2.44
C PHE A 60 -6.87 13.22 -1.90
N THR A 61 -6.63 13.59 -0.64
CA THR A 61 -5.32 13.51 0.01
C THR A 61 -4.86 12.06 0.15
N SER A 62 -5.71 11.16 0.64
CA SER A 62 -5.37 9.75 0.82
C SER A 62 -5.08 9.00 -0.49
N LYS A 63 -5.61 9.48 -1.62
CA LYS A 63 -5.43 8.82 -2.93
C LYS A 63 -4.51 9.60 -3.86
N LYS A 64 -4.85 10.84 -4.18
CA LYS A 64 -4.15 11.61 -5.24
C LYS A 64 -2.83 12.20 -4.76
N ILE A 65 -2.78 12.73 -3.54
CA ILE A 65 -1.52 13.26 -2.98
C ILE A 65 -0.55 12.10 -2.72
N LEU A 66 -1.03 10.95 -2.23
CA LEU A 66 -0.19 9.77 -2.10
C LEU A 66 0.35 9.28 -3.46
N GLN A 67 -0.49 9.22 -4.50
CA GLN A 67 -0.04 8.86 -5.85
C GLN A 67 1.03 9.84 -6.36
N ALA A 68 0.84 11.15 -6.13
CA ALA A 68 1.82 12.16 -6.46
C ALA A 68 3.13 11.97 -5.68
N ALA A 69 3.06 11.65 -4.38
CA ALA A 69 4.23 11.33 -3.57
C ALA A 69 5.03 10.16 -4.16
N VAL A 70 4.35 9.07 -4.52
CA VAL A 70 5.01 7.91 -5.14
C VAL A 70 5.65 8.26 -6.48
N VAL A 71 5.00 9.07 -7.32
CA VAL A 71 5.61 9.56 -8.58
C VAL A 71 6.86 10.39 -8.30
N LEU A 72 6.82 11.29 -7.31
CA LEU A 72 7.96 12.10 -6.92
C LEU A 72 9.16 11.29 -6.42
N LEU A 73 8.92 10.14 -5.76
CA LEU A 73 9.99 9.20 -5.38
C LEU A 73 10.73 8.68 -6.61
N GLY A 74 10.04 8.47 -7.73
CA GLY A 74 10.65 8.03 -8.99
C GLY A 74 11.78 8.93 -9.46
N PHE A 75 11.70 10.24 -9.20
CA PHE A 75 12.78 11.19 -9.52
C PHE A 75 14.07 11.00 -8.69
N GLY A 76 14.08 10.11 -7.74
CA GLY A 76 15.27 9.78 -6.97
C GLY A 76 15.85 8.40 -7.29
N LEU A 77 15.27 7.68 -8.25
CA LEU A 77 15.62 6.29 -8.55
C LEU A 77 16.12 6.12 -9.98
N ASN A 78 17.23 5.38 -10.12
CA ASN A 78 17.72 4.95 -11.42
C ASN A 78 16.90 3.74 -11.91
N LEU A 79 16.55 3.70 -13.20
CA LEU A 79 15.75 2.64 -13.81
C LEU A 79 16.40 1.25 -13.65
N ASN A 80 17.71 1.16 -13.70
CA ASN A 80 18.41 -0.12 -13.47
C ASN A 80 18.15 -0.66 -12.07
N VAL A 81 18.13 0.22 -11.05
CA VAL A 81 17.82 -0.15 -9.67
C VAL A 81 16.37 -0.65 -9.57
N VAL A 82 15.43 0.01 -10.26
CA VAL A 82 14.03 -0.42 -10.31
C VAL A 82 13.89 -1.81 -10.92
N LEU A 83 14.56 -2.08 -12.04
CA LEU A 83 14.52 -3.38 -12.71
C LEU A 83 15.21 -4.48 -11.88
N GLN A 84 16.36 -4.19 -11.29
CA GLN A 84 17.08 -5.14 -10.44
C GLN A 84 16.26 -5.50 -9.20
N THR A 85 15.69 -4.52 -8.52
CA THR A 85 14.81 -4.74 -7.35
C THR A 85 13.59 -5.56 -7.72
N GLY A 86 12.97 -5.28 -8.87
CA GLY A 86 11.84 -6.05 -9.38
C GLY A 86 12.21 -7.52 -9.61
N LYS A 87 13.34 -7.81 -10.25
CA LYS A 87 13.84 -9.19 -10.47
C LYS A 87 14.14 -9.90 -9.14
N GLN A 88 14.81 -9.23 -8.22
CA GLN A 88 15.17 -9.78 -6.91
C GLN A 88 13.95 -10.15 -6.07
N SER A 89 12.91 -9.33 -6.10
CA SER A 89 11.69 -9.54 -5.30
C SER A 89 10.67 -10.48 -5.96
N MET A 90 10.80 -10.80 -7.25
CA MET A 90 9.80 -11.56 -8.00
C MET A 90 9.48 -12.94 -7.39
N PRO A 91 10.45 -13.78 -6.97
CA PRO A 91 10.14 -15.07 -6.34
C PRO A 91 9.30 -14.89 -5.06
N ILE A 92 9.64 -13.91 -4.22
CA ILE A 92 8.92 -13.63 -2.98
C ILE A 92 7.49 -13.13 -3.30
N ILE A 93 7.36 -12.27 -4.30
CA ILE A 93 6.05 -11.76 -4.77
C ILE A 93 5.16 -12.92 -5.22
N ILE A 94 5.66 -13.84 -6.02
CA ILE A 94 4.89 -15.00 -6.50
C ILE A 94 4.47 -15.87 -5.33
N CYS A 95 5.37 -16.19 -4.41
CA CYS A 95 5.07 -17.00 -3.23
C CYS A 95 4.03 -16.33 -2.32
N THR A 96 4.16 -15.03 -2.04
CA THR A 96 3.23 -14.30 -1.18
C THR A 96 1.83 -14.16 -1.81
N ILE A 97 1.75 -13.94 -3.14
CA ILE A 97 0.48 -13.91 -3.87
C ILE A 97 -0.20 -15.28 -3.78
N THR A 98 0.53 -16.34 -4.10
CA THR A 98 0.03 -17.72 -4.08
C THR A 98 -0.45 -18.09 -2.67
N THR A 99 0.33 -17.77 -1.64
CA THR A 99 -0.04 -18.01 -0.24
C THR A 99 -1.34 -17.32 0.13
N SER A 100 -1.49 -16.04 -0.20
CA SER A 100 -2.72 -15.29 0.11
C SER A 100 -3.95 -15.92 -0.54
N LEU A 101 -3.85 -16.27 -1.82
CA LEU A 101 -4.98 -16.89 -2.55
C LEU A 101 -5.30 -18.29 -2.03
N LEU A 102 -4.28 -19.10 -1.70
CA LEU A 102 -4.47 -20.42 -1.11
C LEU A 102 -5.10 -20.33 0.28
N VAL A 103 -4.59 -19.46 1.15
CA VAL A 103 -5.15 -19.24 2.48
C VAL A 103 -6.60 -18.79 2.38
N ALA A 104 -6.91 -17.84 1.50
CA ALA A 104 -8.28 -17.38 1.29
C ALA A 104 -9.20 -18.51 0.81
N PHE A 105 -8.74 -19.36 -0.10
CA PHE A 105 -9.50 -20.51 -0.58
C PHE A 105 -9.73 -21.56 0.51
N VAL A 106 -8.70 -21.91 1.28
CA VAL A 106 -8.81 -22.89 2.38
C VAL A 106 -9.74 -22.37 3.47
N MET A 107 -9.57 -21.13 3.89
CA MET A 107 -10.41 -20.51 4.93
C MET A 107 -11.85 -20.31 4.48
N HIS A 108 -12.11 -20.03 3.18
CA HIS A 108 -13.44 -20.01 2.60
C HIS A 108 -14.15 -21.36 2.85
N LYS A 109 -13.47 -22.47 2.56
CA LYS A 109 -14.05 -23.80 2.76
C LYS A 109 -14.20 -24.18 4.23
N LEU A 110 -13.20 -23.90 5.07
CA LEU A 110 -13.20 -24.28 6.48
C LEU A 110 -14.23 -23.48 7.30
N LEU A 111 -14.31 -22.18 7.09
CA LEU A 111 -15.17 -21.27 7.88
C LEU A 111 -16.54 -21.03 7.21
N HIS A 112 -16.78 -21.62 6.03
CA HIS A 112 -18.00 -21.37 5.24
C HIS A 112 -18.25 -19.85 5.06
N ILE A 113 -17.21 -19.11 4.69
CA ILE A 113 -17.28 -17.67 4.39
C ILE A 113 -17.86 -17.53 2.97
N ASP A 114 -18.62 -16.46 2.74
CA ASP A 114 -19.12 -16.13 1.40
C ASP A 114 -17.96 -16.08 0.37
N GLY A 115 -18.20 -16.65 -0.82
CA GLY A 115 -17.17 -16.79 -1.85
C GLY A 115 -16.67 -15.46 -2.41
N ASP A 116 -17.55 -14.46 -2.52
CA ASP A 116 -17.17 -13.13 -3.01
C ASP A 116 -16.30 -12.41 -1.98
N ILE A 117 -16.70 -12.44 -0.69
CA ILE A 117 -15.91 -11.85 0.42
C ILE A 117 -14.53 -12.49 0.49
N SER A 118 -14.49 -13.81 0.41
CA SER A 118 -13.23 -14.56 0.46
C SER A 118 -12.31 -14.24 -0.73
N THR A 119 -12.88 -14.18 -1.94
CA THR A 119 -12.14 -13.80 -3.15
C THR A 119 -11.62 -12.37 -3.04
N LEU A 120 -12.45 -11.42 -2.60
CA LEU A 120 -12.05 -10.02 -2.45
C LEU A 120 -10.94 -9.82 -1.40
N ILE A 121 -11.04 -10.49 -0.24
CA ILE A 121 -10.01 -10.43 0.80
C ILE A 121 -8.72 -11.11 0.30
N GLY A 122 -8.82 -12.27 -0.33
CA GLY A 122 -7.67 -13.00 -0.86
C GLY A 122 -6.93 -12.21 -1.93
N VAL A 123 -7.64 -11.65 -2.90
CA VAL A 123 -7.05 -10.82 -3.97
C VAL A 123 -6.54 -9.48 -3.40
N GLY A 124 -7.29 -8.86 -2.49
CA GLY A 124 -6.86 -7.64 -1.80
C GLY A 124 -5.55 -7.84 -1.05
N SER A 125 -5.45 -8.91 -0.26
CA SER A 125 -4.22 -9.26 0.48
C SER A 125 -3.07 -9.65 -0.46
N SER A 126 -3.38 -10.29 -1.59
CA SER A 126 -2.34 -10.79 -2.50
C SER A 126 -1.66 -9.71 -3.33
N ILE A 127 -2.29 -8.55 -3.59
CA ILE A 127 -1.77 -7.57 -4.55
C ILE A 127 -1.53 -6.21 -3.89
N CYS A 128 -2.56 -5.35 -3.87
CA CYS A 128 -2.43 -3.94 -3.45
C CYS A 128 -3.63 -3.44 -2.62
N GLY A 129 -4.27 -4.32 -1.89
CA GLY A 129 -5.34 -3.95 -0.97
C GLY A 129 -6.62 -3.50 -1.69
N GLY A 130 -7.12 -2.33 -1.31
CA GLY A 130 -8.38 -1.79 -1.81
C GLY A 130 -8.45 -1.60 -3.32
N SER A 131 -7.32 -1.30 -3.98
CA SER A 131 -7.29 -1.14 -5.44
C SER A 131 -7.54 -2.47 -6.17
N ALA A 132 -6.98 -3.57 -5.64
CA ALA A 132 -7.22 -4.91 -6.17
C ALA A 132 -8.67 -5.35 -5.95
N ILE A 133 -9.25 -5.05 -4.78
CA ILE A 133 -10.66 -5.29 -4.50
C ILE A 133 -11.54 -4.53 -5.49
N ALA A 134 -11.29 -3.21 -5.68
CA ALA A 134 -12.07 -2.37 -6.59
C ALA A 134 -12.00 -2.83 -8.06
N ALA A 135 -10.86 -3.41 -8.49
CA ALA A 135 -10.72 -3.96 -9.81
C ALA A 135 -11.39 -5.35 -9.95
N THR A 136 -11.43 -6.12 -8.88
CA THR A 136 -11.98 -7.49 -8.88
C THR A 136 -13.49 -7.50 -8.70
N ALA A 137 -14.04 -6.61 -7.87
CA ALA A 137 -15.46 -6.57 -7.54
C ALA A 137 -16.39 -6.56 -8.77
N PRO A 138 -16.20 -5.71 -9.80
CA PRO A 138 -17.04 -5.75 -10.99
C PRO A 138 -16.82 -7.02 -11.83
N VAL A 139 -15.66 -7.67 -11.73
CA VAL A 139 -15.35 -8.90 -12.47
C VAL A 139 -16.15 -10.08 -11.91
N ILE A 140 -16.28 -10.15 -10.57
CA ILE A 140 -17.03 -11.24 -9.90
C ILE A 140 -18.49 -10.87 -9.58
N HIS A 141 -18.92 -9.66 -9.98
CA HIS A 141 -20.25 -9.11 -9.70
C HIS A 141 -20.58 -9.06 -8.21
N ALA A 142 -19.61 -8.68 -7.37
CA ALA A 142 -19.77 -8.61 -5.93
C ALA A 142 -20.63 -7.41 -5.52
N ASP A 143 -21.48 -7.60 -4.52
CA ASP A 143 -22.32 -6.56 -3.94
C ASP A 143 -21.47 -5.49 -3.22
N ASP A 144 -21.92 -4.23 -3.24
CA ASP A 144 -21.23 -3.09 -2.63
C ASP A 144 -20.97 -3.28 -1.12
N GLU A 145 -21.87 -3.97 -0.42
CA GLU A 145 -21.71 -4.28 1.01
C GLU A 145 -20.53 -5.22 1.26
N LYS A 146 -20.40 -6.28 0.46
CA LYS A 146 -19.27 -7.22 0.52
C LYS A 146 -17.94 -6.54 0.17
N VAL A 147 -17.97 -5.65 -0.83
CA VAL A 147 -16.81 -4.84 -1.22
C VAL A 147 -16.37 -3.93 -0.07
N ALA A 148 -17.31 -3.22 0.56
CA ALA A 148 -17.02 -2.35 1.70
C ALA A 148 -16.47 -3.13 2.90
N GLN A 149 -17.00 -4.32 3.16
CA GLN A 149 -16.53 -5.21 4.22
C GLN A 149 -15.10 -5.70 3.96
N ALA A 150 -14.82 -6.20 2.77
CA ALA A 150 -13.48 -6.65 2.39
C ALA A 150 -12.45 -5.52 2.45
N ILE A 151 -12.79 -4.33 1.95
CA ILE A 151 -11.94 -3.14 2.04
C ILE A 151 -11.65 -2.80 3.51
N SER A 152 -12.64 -2.83 4.39
CA SER A 152 -12.47 -2.50 5.81
C SER A 152 -11.50 -3.46 6.52
N VAL A 153 -11.62 -4.77 6.25
CA VAL A 153 -10.71 -5.80 6.77
C VAL A 153 -9.27 -5.55 6.32
N ILE A 154 -9.08 -5.33 5.02
CA ILE A 154 -7.74 -5.09 4.46
C ILE A 154 -7.12 -3.81 5.02
N PHE A 155 -7.88 -2.72 5.12
CA PHE A 155 -7.39 -1.46 5.70
C PHE A 155 -6.94 -1.62 7.14
N PHE A 156 -7.66 -2.38 7.94
CA PHE A 156 -7.29 -2.64 9.34
C PHE A 156 -5.91 -3.30 9.45
N PHE A 157 -5.70 -4.40 8.72
CA PHE A 157 -4.41 -5.09 8.77
C PHE A 157 -3.28 -4.26 8.15
N ASN A 158 -3.59 -3.38 7.20
CA ASN A 158 -2.62 -2.45 6.65
C ASN A 158 -2.17 -1.40 7.67
N VAL A 159 -3.11 -0.85 8.46
CA VAL A 159 -2.77 0.07 9.54
C VAL A 159 -1.93 -0.65 10.60
N LEU A 160 -2.33 -1.86 11.00
CA LEU A 160 -1.52 -2.67 11.93
C LEU A 160 -0.12 -2.95 11.37
N ALA A 161 0.00 -3.29 10.10
CA ALA A 161 1.30 -3.52 9.47
C ALA A 161 2.18 -2.25 9.48
N ALA A 162 1.61 -1.08 9.18
CA ALA A 162 2.34 0.18 9.21
C ALA A 162 2.93 0.50 10.60
N LEU A 163 2.21 0.12 11.66
CA LEU A 163 2.62 0.35 13.04
C LEU A 163 3.56 -0.75 13.58
N LEU A 164 3.23 -2.01 13.31
CA LEU A 164 3.88 -3.15 13.96
C LEU A 164 5.09 -3.69 13.19
N PHE A 165 5.14 -3.56 11.86
CA PHE A 165 6.21 -4.16 11.06
C PHE A 165 7.58 -3.54 11.28
N PRO A 166 7.75 -2.23 11.52
CA PRO A 166 9.05 -1.69 11.90
C PRO A 166 9.58 -2.30 13.21
N LEU A 167 8.69 -2.52 14.20
CA LEU A 167 9.04 -3.18 15.46
C LEU A 167 9.32 -4.68 15.25
N LEU A 168 8.52 -5.35 14.41
CA LEU A 168 8.74 -6.74 14.04
C LEU A 168 10.09 -6.90 13.33
N GLY A 169 10.44 -6.01 12.39
CA GLY A 169 11.71 -6.04 11.67
C GLY A 169 12.91 -5.93 12.61
N GLN A 170 12.80 -5.08 13.63
CA GLN A 170 13.82 -4.99 14.69
C GLN A 170 13.89 -6.28 15.51
N ALA A 171 12.75 -6.84 15.92
CA ALA A 171 12.69 -8.05 16.74
C ALA A 171 13.22 -9.30 16.00
N VAL A 172 13.01 -9.36 14.69
CA VAL A 172 13.47 -10.45 13.82
C VAL A 172 14.96 -10.31 13.49
N GLY A 173 15.56 -9.12 13.66
CA GLY A 173 16.97 -8.86 13.46
C GLY A 173 17.34 -8.48 12.03
N PHE A 174 16.48 -7.74 11.31
CA PHE A 174 16.87 -7.16 10.03
C PHE A 174 18.06 -6.20 10.19
N ASP A 175 18.90 -6.16 9.15
CA ASP A 175 20.02 -5.22 9.11
C ASP A 175 19.54 -3.77 9.20
N THR A 176 20.07 -3.07 10.21
CA THR A 176 19.72 -1.68 10.51
C THR A 176 20.61 -0.66 9.82
N THR A 177 21.66 -1.13 9.15
CA THR A 177 22.60 -0.28 8.39
C THR A 177 22.22 -0.17 6.93
N SER A 178 21.31 -1.03 6.47
CA SER A 178 20.79 -1.11 5.10
C SER A 178 19.27 -1.16 5.09
N GLY A 179 18.66 -0.47 4.16
CA GLY A 179 17.21 -0.51 3.93
C GLY A 179 16.74 -1.68 3.05
N GLU A 180 17.64 -2.57 2.62
CA GLU A 180 17.32 -3.59 1.61
C GLU A 180 16.35 -4.66 2.14
N ALA A 181 16.73 -5.36 3.20
CA ALA A 181 15.96 -6.49 3.72
C ALA A 181 14.57 -6.05 4.20
N PHE A 182 14.50 -5.02 5.05
CA PHE A 182 13.21 -4.50 5.50
C PHE A 182 12.40 -3.89 4.36
N GLY A 183 13.03 -3.26 3.37
CA GLY A 183 12.35 -2.73 2.19
C GLY A 183 11.68 -3.81 1.34
N ILE A 184 12.35 -4.94 1.10
CA ILE A 184 11.77 -6.11 0.42
C ILE A 184 10.63 -6.69 1.25
N PHE A 185 10.81 -6.84 2.57
CA PHE A 185 9.78 -7.32 3.48
C PHE A 185 8.54 -6.43 3.45
N ALA A 186 8.69 -5.14 3.69
CA ALA A 186 7.57 -4.20 3.67
C ALA A 186 6.84 -4.19 2.32
N GLY A 187 7.57 -4.21 1.20
CA GLY A 187 6.98 -4.24 -0.15
C GLY A 187 6.21 -5.51 -0.47
N THR A 188 6.62 -6.66 0.10
CA THR A 188 6.01 -7.97 -0.16
C THR A 188 4.98 -8.40 0.88
N ALA A 189 5.13 -8.00 2.15
CA ALA A 189 4.25 -8.42 3.24
C ALA A 189 3.09 -7.43 3.50
N VAL A 190 3.28 -6.13 3.29
CA VAL A 190 2.22 -5.12 3.45
C VAL A 190 1.38 -5.03 2.18
N ASN A 191 0.04 -4.96 2.31
CA ASN A 191 -0.83 -5.08 1.15
C ASN A 191 -1.06 -3.75 0.42
N ASP A 192 -1.13 -2.63 1.11
CA ASP A 192 -1.43 -1.32 0.52
C ASP A 192 -0.18 -0.45 0.41
N THR A 193 -0.08 0.32 -0.70
CA THR A 193 1.07 1.21 -0.95
C THR A 193 1.24 2.25 0.14
N SER A 194 0.15 2.77 0.71
CA SER A 194 0.20 3.77 1.77
C SER A 194 0.88 3.23 3.04
N SER A 195 0.50 2.02 3.44
CA SER A 195 1.05 1.37 4.62
C SER A 195 2.48 0.87 4.40
N VAL A 196 2.82 0.46 3.17
CA VAL A 196 4.22 0.19 2.76
C VAL A 196 5.08 1.44 2.94
N THR A 197 4.62 2.57 2.41
CA THR A 197 5.37 3.84 2.53
C THR A 197 5.50 4.29 3.98
N ALA A 198 4.46 4.09 4.80
CA ALA A 198 4.49 4.41 6.22
C ALA A 198 5.52 3.54 6.97
N ALA A 199 5.43 2.21 6.83
CA ALA A 199 6.34 1.28 7.49
C ALA A 199 7.81 1.51 7.07
N ALA A 200 8.06 1.65 5.77
CA ALA A 200 9.40 1.84 5.23
C ALA A 200 10.00 3.21 5.63
N SER A 201 9.19 4.26 5.58
CA SER A 201 9.62 5.60 6.00
C SER A 201 9.88 5.69 7.51
N THR A 202 9.14 4.91 8.30
CA THR A 202 9.38 4.76 9.74
C THR A 202 10.71 4.06 10.00
N TRP A 203 10.99 2.96 9.29
CA TRP A 203 12.27 2.26 9.38
C TRP A 203 13.44 3.18 8.99
N ASP A 204 13.33 3.93 7.89
CA ASP A 204 14.33 4.92 7.51
C ASP A 204 14.54 5.99 8.59
N SER A 205 13.48 6.41 9.28
CA SER A 205 13.56 7.39 10.38
C SER A 205 14.22 6.80 11.63
N MET A 206 13.90 5.55 11.97
CA MET A 206 14.46 4.86 13.13
C MET A 206 15.98 4.71 13.04
N TRP A 207 16.49 4.41 11.85
CA TRP A 207 17.89 4.04 11.62
C TRP A 207 18.69 5.08 10.83
N GLY A 208 18.09 6.21 10.49
CA GLY A 208 18.77 7.29 9.78
C GLY A 208 19.17 6.95 8.35
N LEU A 209 18.43 6.04 7.68
CA LEU A 209 18.77 5.53 6.35
C LEU A 209 18.35 6.47 5.20
N GLY A 210 17.81 7.63 5.53
CA GLY A 210 17.39 8.62 4.54
C GLY A 210 16.11 8.21 3.81
N SER A 211 16.20 7.52 2.70
CA SER A 211 15.04 6.98 1.96
C SER A 211 15.34 5.61 1.33
N GLN A 212 16.37 4.94 1.78
CA GLN A 212 16.81 3.66 1.17
C GLN A 212 15.71 2.60 1.27
N THR A 213 15.15 2.43 2.45
CA THR A 213 14.05 1.46 2.70
C THR A 213 12.80 1.84 1.93
N LEU A 214 12.44 3.11 1.94
CA LEU A 214 11.26 3.63 1.24
C LEU A 214 11.35 3.40 -0.26
N ASP A 215 12.49 3.74 -0.87
CA ASP A 215 12.74 3.56 -2.30
C ASP A 215 12.65 2.07 -2.70
N LYS A 216 13.25 1.18 -1.90
CA LYS A 216 13.22 -0.26 -2.12
C LYS A 216 11.81 -0.83 -1.96
N ALA A 217 11.13 -0.54 -0.85
CA ALA A 217 9.80 -1.03 -0.54
C ALA A 217 8.75 -0.61 -1.57
N VAL A 218 8.77 0.66 -2.00
CA VAL A 218 7.86 1.18 -3.02
C VAL A 218 8.11 0.49 -4.36
N THR A 219 9.36 0.31 -4.76
CA THR A 219 9.71 -0.38 -6.02
C THR A 219 9.19 -1.82 -6.01
N VAL A 220 9.44 -2.58 -4.94
CA VAL A 220 8.91 -3.95 -4.76
C VAL A 220 7.39 -3.95 -4.82
N LYS A 221 6.75 -3.01 -4.12
CA LYS A 221 5.29 -2.91 -4.09
C LYS A 221 4.68 -2.59 -5.45
N LEU A 222 5.27 -1.68 -6.20
CA LEU A 222 4.80 -1.34 -7.54
C LEU A 222 4.93 -2.54 -8.50
N THR A 223 6.04 -3.30 -8.40
CA THR A 223 6.22 -4.54 -9.15
C THR A 223 5.11 -5.55 -8.82
N ARG A 224 4.80 -5.76 -7.52
CA ARG A 224 3.71 -6.64 -7.09
C ARG A 224 2.34 -6.16 -7.60
N THR A 225 2.10 -4.87 -7.68
CA THR A 225 0.84 -4.29 -8.14
C THR A 225 0.54 -4.66 -9.59
N LEU A 226 1.54 -4.89 -10.43
CA LEU A 226 1.34 -5.35 -11.81
C LEU A 226 0.63 -6.70 -11.90
N ALA A 227 0.68 -7.53 -10.86
CA ALA A 227 -0.04 -8.80 -10.79
C ALA A 227 -1.58 -8.66 -10.83
N ILE A 228 -2.12 -7.44 -10.66
CA ILE A 228 -3.55 -7.18 -10.84
C ILE A 228 -4.04 -7.60 -12.23
N ILE A 229 -3.20 -7.41 -13.26
CA ILE A 229 -3.54 -7.69 -14.65
C ILE A 229 -3.80 -9.19 -14.87
N PRO A 230 -2.84 -10.10 -14.61
CA PRO A 230 -3.06 -11.52 -14.83
C PRO A 230 -4.12 -12.09 -13.89
N ILE A 231 -4.22 -11.64 -12.64
CA ILE A 231 -5.20 -12.17 -11.67
C ILE A 231 -6.62 -11.79 -12.09
N THR A 232 -6.89 -10.53 -12.43
CA THR A 232 -8.22 -10.10 -12.87
C THR A 232 -8.61 -10.74 -14.20
N LEU A 233 -7.63 -10.98 -15.09
CA LEU A 233 -7.86 -11.72 -16.34
C LEU A 233 -8.30 -13.16 -16.06
N VAL A 234 -7.59 -13.89 -15.19
CA VAL A 234 -7.94 -15.26 -14.82
C VAL A 234 -9.34 -15.32 -14.19
N LEU A 235 -9.66 -14.42 -13.26
CA LEU A 235 -10.97 -14.34 -12.66
C LEU A 235 -12.07 -14.04 -13.68
N SER A 236 -11.83 -13.15 -14.63
CA SER A 236 -12.76 -12.84 -15.72
C SER A 236 -13.03 -14.05 -16.60
N LEU A 237 -11.99 -14.83 -16.94
CA LEU A 237 -12.13 -16.08 -17.70
C LEU A 237 -12.91 -17.15 -16.92
N MET A 238 -12.67 -17.26 -15.62
CA MET A 238 -13.41 -18.19 -14.75
C MET A 238 -14.90 -17.83 -14.69
N GLN A 239 -15.23 -16.54 -14.57
CA GLN A 239 -16.63 -16.07 -14.57
C GLN A 239 -17.30 -16.26 -15.93
N ALA A 240 -16.62 -15.99 -17.04
CA ALA A 240 -17.13 -16.24 -18.38
C ALA A 240 -17.49 -17.72 -18.60
N LYS A 241 -16.66 -18.65 -18.10
CA LYS A 241 -16.96 -20.09 -18.15
C LYS A 241 -18.19 -20.47 -17.34
N LYS A 242 -18.40 -19.87 -16.16
CA LYS A 242 -19.58 -20.11 -15.32
C LYS A 242 -20.87 -19.58 -15.97
N ALA A 243 -20.81 -18.44 -16.64
CA ALA A 243 -21.95 -17.78 -17.25
C ALA A 243 -22.33 -18.34 -18.65
N GLY A 244 -21.58 -19.28 -19.20
CA GLY A 244 -21.83 -19.83 -20.54
C GLY A 244 -21.72 -18.80 -21.70
N SER A 245 -21.23 -17.62 -21.45
CA SER A 245 -21.15 -16.51 -22.41
C SER A 245 -19.77 -15.88 -22.49
N ALA A 246 -19.13 -15.96 -23.63
CA ALA A 246 -17.80 -15.36 -23.90
C ALA A 246 -17.82 -13.82 -24.09
N LYS A 247 -18.82 -13.10 -23.60
CA LYS A 247 -18.99 -11.65 -23.84
C LYS A 247 -18.86 -10.79 -22.59
N GLY A 248 -17.74 -10.93 -21.86
CA GLY A 248 -17.33 -9.97 -20.84
C GLY A 248 -16.09 -9.21 -21.31
N GLY A 249 -16.27 -8.03 -21.92
CA GLY A 249 -15.14 -7.19 -22.36
C GLY A 249 -14.34 -6.67 -21.17
N PHE A 250 -13.23 -7.32 -20.81
CA PHE A 250 -12.27 -6.83 -19.84
C PHE A 250 -11.63 -5.54 -20.34
N ARG A 251 -11.91 -4.41 -19.67
CA ARG A 251 -11.28 -3.12 -19.99
C ARG A 251 -9.98 -2.98 -19.20
N LEU A 252 -8.88 -3.44 -19.79
CA LEU A 252 -7.51 -3.36 -19.24
C LEU A 252 -7.15 -1.94 -18.77
N LYS A 253 -7.66 -0.93 -19.46
CA LYS A 253 -7.42 0.49 -19.16
C LYS A 253 -7.90 0.92 -17.77
N ASN A 254 -8.93 0.29 -17.22
CA ASN A 254 -9.48 0.65 -15.91
C ASN A 254 -8.77 -0.08 -14.75
N ALA A 255 -8.07 -1.18 -15.05
CA ALA A 255 -7.35 -1.98 -14.06
C ALA A 255 -5.90 -1.49 -13.85
N PHE A 256 -5.32 -0.78 -14.82
CA PHE A 256 -3.92 -0.35 -14.74
C PHE A 256 -3.77 0.96 -13.94
N PRO A 257 -3.02 0.95 -12.82
CA PRO A 257 -2.78 2.15 -12.01
C PRO A 257 -1.80 3.11 -12.71
N MET A 258 -2.29 4.16 -13.35
CA MET A 258 -1.51 5.10 -14.16
C MET A 258 -0.34 5.75 -13.41
N PHE A 259 -0.40 5.89 -12.08
CA PHE A 259 0.70 6.44 -11.30
C PHE A 259 1.98 5.58 -11.34
N ILE A 260 1.85 4.27 -11.62
CA ILE A 260 3.01 3.37 -11.81
C ILE A 260 3.77 3.78 -13.10
N LEU A 261 3.04 4.05 -14.17
CA LEU A 261 3.65 4.54 -15.42
C LEU A 261 4.41 5.85 -15.17
N TRP A 262 3.78 6.80 -14.47
CA TRP A 262 4.42 8.07 -14.14
C TRP A 262 5.65 7.90 -13.23
N PHE A 263 5.62 6.95 -12.28
CA PHE A 263 6.79 6.60 -11.46
C PHE A 263 7.95 6.07 -12.34
N VAL A 264 7.66 5.17 -13.28
CA VAL A 264 8.68 4.65 -14.21
C VAL A 264 9.20 5.78 -15.12
N CYS A 265 8.32 6.63 -15.65
CA CYS A 265 8.74 7.79 -16.44
C CYS A 265 9.65 8.72 -15.64
N ALA A 266 9.33 9.01 -14.38
CA ALA A 266 10.18 9.80 -13.49
C ALA A 266 11.56 9.14 -13.27
N SER A 267 11.61 7.81 -13.10
CA SER A 267 12.88 7.07 -12.99
C SER A 267 13.70 7.10 -14.28
N VAL A 268 13.04 7.05 -15.45
CA VAL A 268 13.71 7.22 -16.77
C VAL A 268 14.31 8.62 -16.86
N VAL A 269 13.56 9.66 -16.52
CA VAL A 269 14.04 11.05 -16.53
C VAL A 269 15.27 11.19 -15.61
N THR A 270 15.20 10.65 -14.40
CA THR A 270 16.36 10.65 -13.47
C THR A 270 17.56 9.95 -14.09
N THR A 271 17.36 8.76 -14.67
CA THR A 271 18.44 7.98 -15.30
C THR A 271 19.12 8.77 -16.42
N LEU A 272 18.33 9.38 -17.30
CA LEU A 272 18.87 10.19 -18.41
C LEU A 272 19.57 11.45 -17.89
N CYS A 273 18.95 12.19 -16.96
CA CYS A 273 19.54 13.42 -16.43
C CYS A 273 20.84 13.14 -15.68
N THR A 274 20.91 12.10 -14.87
CA THR A 274 22.12 11.76 -14.11
C THR A 274 23.24 11.20 -15.00
N SER A 275 22.89 10.60 -16.16
CA SER A 275 23.89 10.10 -17.11
C SER A 275 24.50 11.21 -17.97
N PHE A 276 23.78 12.29 -18.24
CA PHE A 276 24.20 13.28 -19.25
C PHE A 276 24.33 14.72 -18.78
N VAL A 277 23.62 15.16 -17.73
CA VAL A 277 23.43 16.59 -17.48
C VAL A 277 23.61 17.03 -16.03
N ALA A 278 23.19 16.27 -15.03
CA ALA A 278 23.06 16.81 -13.68
C ALA A 278 23.34 15.75 -12.57
N PRO A 279 23.94 16.17 -11.44
CA PRO A 279 24.11 15.28 -10.29
C PRO A 279 22.75 14.92 -9.68
N ALA A 280 22.64 13.70 -9.11
CA ALA A 280 21.42 13.20 -8.44
C ALA A 280 20.88 14.14 -7.34
N ALA A 281 21.73 15.02 -6.81
CA ALA A 281 21.37 16.01 -5.80
C ALA A 281 20.26 16.98 -6.25
N VAL A 282 20.09 17.22 -7.54
CA VAL A 282 19.04 18.10 -8.09
C VAL A 282 17.64 17.58 -7.75
N PHE A 283 17.47 16.26 -7.58
CA PHE A 283 16.19 15.64 -7.27
C PHE A 283 15.88 15.54 -5.76
N LYS A 284 16.84 15.92 -4.89
CA LYS A 284 16.68 15.88 -3.42
C LYS A 284 15.45 16.64 -2.91
N PRO A 285 15.14 17.87 -3.39
CA PRO A 285 13.94 18.59 -2.96
C PRO A 285 12.64 17.85 -3.31
N LEU A 286 12.58 17.17 -4.46
CA LEU A 286 11.41 16.38 -4.87
C LEU A 286 11.21 15.18 -3.96
N LYS A 287 12.29 14.52 -3.52
CA LYS A 287 12.21 13.42 -2.54
C LYS A 287 11.71 13.90 -1.17
N GLU A 288 12.19 15.03 -0.68
CA GLU A 288 11.72 15.59 0.59
C GLU A 288 10.25 16.01 0.52
N LEU A 289 9.82 16.59 -0.59
CA LEU A 289 8.40 16.88 -0.85
C LEU A 289 7.56 15.60 -0.88
N SER A 290 8.07 14.53 -1.49
CA SER A 290 7.42 13.22 -1.49
C SER A 290 7.20 12.70 -0.08
N LYS A 291 8.23 12.72 0.79
CA LYS A 291 8.13 12.29 2.18
C LYS A 291 7.08 13.09 2.96
N PHE A 292 7.03 14.39 2.78
CA PHE A 292 6.01 15.24 3.40
C PHE A 292 4.59 14.90 2.90
N PHE A 293 4.42 14.65 1.60
CA PHE A 293 3.15 14.21 1.03
C PHE A 293 2.71 12.84 1.56
N ILE A 294 3.66 11.94 1.86
CA ILE A 294 3.38 10.67 2.54
C ILE A 294 2.79 10.93 3.93
N VAL A 295 3.43 11.78 4.74
CA VAL A 295 2.93 12.15 6.08
C VAL A 295 1.52 12.73 5.97
N MET A 296 1.28 13.61 5.00
CA MET A 296 -0.04 14.21 4.78
C MET A 296 -1.09 13.16 4.36
N ALA A 297 -0.72 12.20 3.52
CA ALA A 297 -1.59 11.11 3.13
C ALA A 297 -1.92 10.18 4.32
N MET A 298 -0.95 9.97 5.24
CA MET A 298 -1.17 9.18 6.45
C MET A 298 -2.18 9.85 7.40
N ALA A 299 -2.17 11.18 7.52
CA ALA A 299 -3.22 11.91 8.24
C ALA A 299 -4.62 11.62 7.67
N ALA A 300 -4.74 11.68 6.34
CA ALA A 300 -6.00 11.40 5.66
C ALA A 300 -6.46 9.94 5.86
N ILE A 301 -5.54 9.00 5.85
CA ILE A 301 -5.83 7.57 6.09
C ILE A 301 -6.28 7.37 7.52
N GLY A 302 -5.59 7.97 8.50
CA GLY A 302 -5.99 7.95 9.90
C GLY A 302 -7.41 8.48 10.10
N LEU A 303 -7.75 9.63 9.51
CA LEU A 303 -9.08 10.22 9.56
C LEU A 303 -10.18 9.35 8.91
N ASN A 304 -9.83 8.53 7.92
CA ASN A 304 -10.75 7.62 7.26
C ASN A 304 -10.86 6.24 7.95
N SER A 305 -9.98 5.95 8.91
CA SER A 305 -9.95 4.67 9.62
C SER A 305 -11.07 4.59 10.66
N ASN A 306 -12.12 3.83 10.36
CA ASN A 306 -13.25 3.65 11.26
C ASN A 306 -13.19 2.28 11.95
N LEU A 307 -12.48 2.22 13.09
CA LEU A 307 -12.33 1.00 13.90
C LEU A 307 -13.65 0.40 14.38
N ILE A 308 -14.67 1.25 14.62
CA ILE A 308 -15.98 0.80 15.11
C ILE A 308 -16.73 0.02 14.01
N LYS A 309 -16.67 0.49 12.77
CA LYS A 309 -17.27 -0.23 11.63
C LYS A 309 -16.61 -1.58 11.40
N LEU A 310 -15.32 -1.66 11.62
CA LEU A 310 -14.56 -2.88 11.46
C LEU A 310 -14.98 -3.98 12.44
N VAL A 311 -15.09 -3.63 13.73
CA VAL A 311 -15.54 -4.59 14.77
C VAL A 311 -16.97 -5.09 14.46
N LYS A 312 -17.80 -4.25 13.84
CA LYS A 312 -19.17 -4.61 13.41
C LYS A 312 -19.22 -5.47 12.13
N SER A 313 -18.14 -5.56 11.35
CA SER A 313 -18.14 -6.26 10.06
C SER A 313 -18.17 -7.79 10.13
N GLY A 314 -18.08 -8.34 11.33
CA GLY A 314 -18.18 -9.79 11.56
C GLY A 314 -16.81 -10.48 11.75
N GLY A 315 -16.77 -11.48 12.64
CA GLY A 315 -15.52 -12.14 13.05
C GLY A 315 -14.88 -13.01 11.96
N LYS A 316 -15.68 -13.68 11.10
CA LYS A 316 -15.15 -14.59 10.07
C LYS A 316 -14.32 -13.89 8.98
N PRO A 317 -14.76 -12.79 8.36
CA PRO A 317 -13.94 -12.02 7.41
C PRO A 317 -12.67 -11.44 8.04
N LEU A 318 -12.75 -11.01 9.30
CA LEU A 318 -11.60 -10.51 10.04
C LEU A 318 -10.57 -11.63 10.29
N LEU A 319 -11.03 -12.82 10.68
CA LEU A 319 -10.17 -13.99 10.86
C LEU A 319 -9.51 -14.41 9.54
N LEU A 320 -10.25 -14.39 8.43
CA LEU A 320 -9.70 -14.62 7.11
C LEU A 320 -8.59 -13.64 6.77
N GLY A 321 -8.83 -12.32 6.98
CA GLY A 321 -7.84 -11.28 6.77
C GLY A 321 -6.59 -11.49 7.64
N LEU A 322 -6.76 -11.87 8.90
CA LEU A 322 -5.66 -12.21 9.82
C LEU A 322 -4.83 -13.38 9.30
N CYS A 323 -5.48 -14.47 8.88
CA CYS A 323 -4.77 -15.64 8.34
C CYS A 323 -4.00 -15.30 7.05
N CYS A 324 -4.58 -14.52 6.15
CA CYS A 324 -3.88 -14.04 4.96
C CYS A 324 -2.68 -13.17 5.35
N TRP A 325 -2.85 -12.23 6.27
CA TRP A 325 -1.81 -11.31 6.74
C TRP A 325 -0.64 -12.04 7.39
N LEU A 326 -0.92 -12.98 8.32
CA LEU A 326 0.10 -13.81 8.96
C LEU A 326 0.79 -14.74 7.95
N GLY A 327 0.04 -15.36 7.04
CA GLY A 327 0.57 -16.24 6.02
C GLY A 327 1.54 -15.52 5.07
N ILE A 328 1.16 -14.34 4.59
CA ILE A 328 2.02 -13.50 3.73
C ILE A 328 3.27 -13.06 4.50
N THR A 329 3.12 -12.64 5.74
CA THR A 329 4.23 -12.20 6.59
C THR A 329 5.24 -13.33 6.80
N ALA A 330 4.77 -14.52 7.19
CA ALA A 330 5.60 -15.70 7.41
C ALA A 330 6.33 -16.13 6.13
N VAL A 331 5.61 -16.20 5.00
CA VAL A 331 6.21 -16.59 3.71
C VAL A 331 7.19 -15.54 3.19
N SER A 332 6.92 -14.24 3.40
CA SER A 332 7.85 -13.19 3.03
C SER A 332 9.17 -13.30 3.81
N LEU A 333 9.11 -13.53 5.12
CA LEU A 333 10.29 -13.74 5.96
C LEU A 333 11.04 -15.02 5.56
N LEU A 334 10.33 -16.14 5.42
CA LEU A 334 10.92 -17.43 5.03
C LEU A 334 11.65 -17.33 3.69
N MET A 335 11.01 -16.74 2.67
CA MET A 335 11.60 -16.61 1.34
C MET A 335 12.84 -15.73 1.35
N GLN A 336 12.84 -14.62 2.12
CA GLN A 336 14.02 -13.78 2.25
C GLN A 336 15.18 -14.52 2.93
N HIS A 337 14.89 -15.30 3.97
CA HIS A 337 15.88 -16.12 4.65
C HIS A 337 16.46 -17.18 3.70
N VAL A 338 15.63 -17.92 2.97
CA VAL A 338 16.05 -18.94 1.99
C VAL A 338 16.87 -18.33 0.84
N MET A 339 16.54 -17.09 0.44
CA MET A 339 17.28 -16.39 -0.62
C MET A 339 18.56 -15.69 -0.13
N GLY A 340 18.87 -15.75 1.16
CA GLY A 340 20.04 -15.08 1.75
C GLY A 340 19.99 -13.56 1.65
N LEU A 341 18.79 -13.00 1.69
CA LEU A 341 18.58 -11.55 1.66
C LEU A 341 18.54 -10.96 3.07
N TRP A 342 18.47 -11.83 4.06
CA TRP A 342 18.42 -11.51 5.48
C TRP A 342 18.86 -12.71 6.29
#